data_9161887e10c7e83caea23f4223616232
#
_entry.id   9161887e10c7e83caea23f4223616232
#
_cell.length_a   1.000
_cell.length_b   1.000
_cell.length_c   1.000
_cell.angle_alpha   90.00
_cell.angle_beta   90.00
_cell.angle_gamma   90.00
#
_symmetry.space_group_name_H-M   'P 1'
#
loop_
_entity.id
_entity.type
_entity.pdbx_description
1 polymer ?
#
loop_
_entity_poly.entity_id
_entity_poly.type
_entity_poly.pdbx_seq_one_letter_code
_entity_poly.pdbx_strand_id
1 'polypeptide(L)'
;MLANEQVVDGCCWRCDNEVIQKQQEGWFFKITDYADRLLEGCKNLSGKWPEQVLTMQNNWIGKSFGAEVDFKVKDSDHAIKVFTTRPDTLYGAMFMVLAPEHPLTLKLSRGTEQE
;
A
#
# COMPACT_ATOMS: atom_id res chain seq x y z
N MET A 1 5.36 16.49 13.37
CA MET A 1 5.42 15.19 12.69
C MET A 1 6.87 14.91 12.32
N LEU A 2 7.32 13.66 12.49
CA LEU A 2 8.66 13.22 12.14
C LEU A 2 8.56 12.33 10.89
N ALA A 3 9.56 12.40 10.00
CA ALA A 3 9.74 11.44 8.94
C ALA A 3 10.36 10.15 9.52
N ASN A 4 10.23 9.03 8.81
CA ASN A 4 10.74 7.74 9.30
C ASN A 4 12.25 7.77 9.59
N GLU A 5 13.02 8.50 8.79
CA GLU A 5 14.48 8.67 8.96
C GLU A 5 14.86 9.47 10.21
N GLN A 6 13.89 10.16 10.80
CA GLN A 6 14.07 10.97 12.01
C GLN A 6 13.73 10.20 13.29
N VAL A 7 13.37 8.93 13.16
CA VAL A 7 13.10 8.03 14.28
C VAL A 7 14.21 6.98 14.35
N VAL A 8 14.93 6.97 15.44
CA VAL A 8 16.03 6.05 15.72
C VAL A 8 15.68 5.30 17.00
N ASP A 9 15.67 3.97 16.97
CA ASP A 9 15.33 3.12 18.11
C ASP A 9 14.03 3.49 18.84
N GLY A 10 13.01 3.92 18.06
CA GLY A 10 11.72 4.34 18.59
C GLY A 10 11.69 5.74 19.17
N CYS A 11 12.81 6.48 19.13
CA CYS A 11 12.96 7.81 19.68
C CYS A 11 13.22 8.86 18.59
N CYS A 12 12.96 10.12 18.93
CA CYS A 12 13.30 11.25 18.06
C CYS A 12 14.82 11.45 18.02
N TRP A 13 15.42 11.43 16.82
CA TRP A 13 16.86 11.61 16.60
C TRP A 13 17.45 12.88 17.21
N ARG A 14 16.60 13.90 17.50
CA ARG A 14 17.03 15.21 17.98
C ARG A 14 16.89 15.40 19.49
N CYS A 15 15.84 14.85 20.10
CA CYS A 15 15.52 15.12 21.52
C CYS A 15 15.33 13.85 22.36
N ASP A 16 15.53 12.68 21.76
CA ASP A 16 15.45 11.36 22.41
C ASP A 16 14.10 11.02 23.07
N ASN A 17 13.07 11.83 22.79
CA ASN A 17 11.73 11.51 23.26
C ASN A 17 11.16 10.32 22.47
N GLU A 18 10.47 9.44 23.18
CA GLU A 18 9.74 8.34 22.58
C GLU A 18 8.74 8.84 21.54
N VAL A 19 8.71 8.19 20.38
CA VAL A 19 7.83 8.51 19.26
C VAL A 19 6.65 7.56 19.24
N ILE A 20 5.45 8.12 19.28
CA ILE A 20 4.20 7.37 19.19
C ILE A 20 3.48 7.69 17.89
N GLN A 21 2.80 6.69 17.32
CA GLN A 21 1.90 6.89 16.20
C GLN A 21 0.58 7.48 16.71
N LYS A 22 0.17 8.59 16.11
CA LYS A 22 -1.07 9.27 16.46
C LYS A 22 -1.85 9.65 15.21
N GLN A 23 -3.14 9.34 15.21
CA GLN A 23 -4.03 9.84 14.17
C GLN A 23 -4.33 11.31 14.45
N GLN A 24 -4.16 12.14 13.44
CA GLN A 24 -4.46 13.57 13.50
C GLN A 24 -5.35 13.96 12.32
N GLU A 25 -6.29 14.84 12.60
CA GLU A 25 -7.07 15.48 11.53
C GLU A 25 -6.19 16.44 10.73
N GLY A 26 -6.35 16.45 9.43
CA GLY A 26 -5.57 17.29 8.53
C GLY A 26 -6.20 17.37 7.14
N TRP A 27 -5.64 18.25 6.33
CA TRP A 27 -6.03 18.40 4.93
C TRP A 27 -5.19 17.47 4.07
N PHE A 28 -5.85 16.66 3.26
CA PHE A 28 -5.21 15.73 2.34
C PHE A 28 -5.75 15.93 0.93
N PHE A 29 -4.84 16.01 -0.04
CA PHE A 29 -5.23 15.94 -1.45
C PHE A 29 -5.39 14.48 -1.85
N LYS A 30 -6.54 14.14 -2.43
CA LYS A 30 -6.78 12.81 -3.02
C LYS A 30 -6.08 12.70 -4.38
N ILE A 31 -4.77 12.67 -4.36
CA ILE A 31 -3.96 12.68 -5.59
C ILE A 31 -4.23 11.48 -6.50
N THR A 32 -4.64 10.36 -5.92
CA THR A 32 -4.97 9.13 -6.66
C THR A 32 -6.18 9.29 -7.57
N ASP A 33 -7.13 10.19 -7.23
CA ASP A 33 -8.31 10.47 -8.06
C ASP A 33 -7.94 11.14 -9.39
N TYR A 34 -6.72 11.68 -9.48
CA TYR A 34 -6.19 12.33 -10.67
C TYR A 34 -5.30 11.46 -11.53
N ALA A 35 -5.01 10.22 -11.10
CA ALA A 35 -4.03 9.35 -11.75
C ALA A 35 -4.30 9.14 -13.26
N ASP A 36 -5.54 8.81 -13.63
CA ASP A 36 -5.90 8.61 -15.04
C ASP A 36 -5.80 9.91 -15.86
N ARG A 37 -6.21 11.04 -15.27
CA ARG A 37 -6.12 12.36 -15.93
C ARG A 37 -4.67 12.79 -16.13
N LEU A 38 -3.79 12.49 -15.17
CA LEU A 38 -2.36 12.77 -15.28
C LEU A 38 -1.71 11.92 -16.37
N LEU A 39 -2.05 10.63 -16.46
CA LEU A 39 -1.58 9.75 -17.53
C LEU A 39 -2.02 10.26 -18.93
N GLU A 40 -3.27 10.70 -19.05
CA GLU A 40 -3.75 11.29 -20.30
C GLU A 40 -3.02 12.61 -20.61
N GLY A 41 -2.78 13.44 -19.60
CA GLY A 41 -2.00 14.66 -19.72
C GLY A 41 -0.59 14.40 -20.22
N CYS A 42 0.08 13.35 -19.73
CA CYS A 42 1.41 12.95 -20.20
C CYS A 42 1.42 12.63 -21.71
N LYS A 43 0.39 11.97 -22.24
CA LYS A 43 0.26 11.70 -23.68
C LYS A 43 0.18 12.99 -24.48
N ASN A 44 -0.57 13.99 -24.00
CA ASN A 44 -0.73 15.29 -24.66
C ASN A 44 0.55 16.15 -24.65
N LEU A 45 1.49 15.82 -23.77
CA LEU A 45 2.79 16.48 -23.63
C LEU A 45 3.89 15.80 -24.46
N SER A 46 3.62 14.65 -25.07
CA SER A 46 4.58 13.97 -25.96
C SER A 46 5.02 14.89 -27.08
N GLY A 47 6.34 14.91 -27.32
CA GLY A 47 6.96 15.83 -28.29
C GLY A 47 7.10 17.29 -27.83
N LYS A 48 6.52 17.67 -26.67
CA LYS A 48 6.64 19.01 -26.09
C LYS A 48 7.49 19.04 -24.82
N TRP A 49 7.58 17.92 -24.14
CA TRP A 49 8.37 17.70 -22.94
C TRP A 49 9.43 16.63 -23.19
N PRO A 50 10.53 16.65 -22.42
CA PRO A 50 11.55 15.60 -22.53
C PRO A 50 10.95 14.23 -22.23
N GLU A 51 11.18 13.25 -23.08
CA GLU A 51 10.63 11.89 -22.95
C GLU A 51 11.03 11.21 -21.64
N GLN A 52 12.21 11.52 -21.11
CA GLN A 52 12.64 11.00 -19.80
C GLN A 52 11.69 11.41 -18.68
N VAL A 53 11.23 12.68 -18.67
CA VAL A 53 10.32 13.20 -17.67
C VAL A 53 8.95 12.51 -17.78
N LEU A 54 8.46 12.36 -19.00
CA LEU A 54 7.17 11.67 -19.24
C LEU A 54 7.23 10.19 -18.81
N THR A 55 8.36 9.52 -19.10
CA THR A 55 8.59 8.14 -18.67
C THR A 55 8.63 8.04 -17.15
N MET A 56 9.33 8.95 -16.46
CA MET A 56 9.35 8.98 -15.00
C MET A 56 7.95 9.19 -14.41
N GLN A 57 7.16 10.10 -14.95
CA GLN A 57 5.80 10.35 -14.50
C GLN A 57 4.89 9.13 -14.70
N ASN A 58 4.93 8.50 -15.87
CA ASN A 58 4.16 7.31 -16.17
C ASN A 58 4.53 6.15 -15.22
N ASN A 59 5.82 5.95 -14.98
CA ASN A 59 6.30 4.90 -14.07
C ASN A 59 5.92 5.18 -12.61
N TRP A 60 5.92 6.44 -12.20
CA TRP A 60 5.51 6.85 -10.87
C TRP A 60 4.01 6.58 -10.61
N ILE A 61 3.16 6.92 -11.58
CA ILE A 61 1.72 6.64 -11.50
C ILE A 61 1.47 5.13 -11.54
N GLY A 62 2.21 4.40 -12.37
CA GLY A 62 2.32 2.95 -12.36
C GLY A 62 0.99 2.24 -12.56
N LYS A 63 0.17 2.66 -13.55
CA LYS A 63 -1.11 2.00 -13.85
C LYS A 63 -0.86 0.52 -14.16
N SER A 64 -1.47 -0.36 -13.38
CA SER A 64 -1.39 -1.80 -13.56
C SER A 64 -2.77 -2.41 -13.79
N PHE A 65 -2.80 -3.57 -14.44
CA PHE A 65 -3.99 -4.37 -14.65
C PHE A 65 -3.79 -5.72 -13.96
N GLY A 66 -4.85 -6.22 -13.35
CA GLY A 66 -4.78 -7.48 -12.62
C GLY A 66 -6.17 -7.97 -12.22
N ALA A 67 -6.20 -8.95 -11.34
CA ALA A 67 -7.41 -9.55 -10.83
C ALA A 67 -7.50 -9.36 -9.30
N GLU A 68 -8.70 -9.11 -8.81
CA GLU A 68 -9.01 -9.26 -7.39
C GLU A 68 -9.44 -10.69 -7.12
N VAL A 69 -8.93 -11.27 -6.05
CA VAL A 69 -9.20 -12.66 -5.64
C VAL A 69 -9.55 -12.68 -4.16
N ASP A 70 -10.65 -13.35 -3.83
CA ASP A 70 -11.08 -13.54 -2.46
C ASP A 70 -10.65 -14.92 -1.95
N PHE A 71 -9.79 -14.94 -0.92
CA PHE A 71 -9.42 -16.14 -0.19
C PHE A 71 -10.32 -16.31 1.03
N LYS A 72 -11.14 -17.34 1.06
CA LYS A 72 -12.00 -17.66 2.18
C LYS A 72 -11.17 -18.18 3.36
N VAL A 73 -11.41 -17.64 4.54
CA VAL A 73 -10.81 -18.15 5.77
C VAL A 73 -11.61 -19.37 6.23
N LYS A 74 -10.91 -20.48 6.48
CA LYS A 74 -11.54 -21.73 6.93
C LYS A 74 -12.27 -21.49 8.25
N ASP A 75 -13.46 -22.09 8.38
CA ASP A 75 -14.29 -22.03 9.58
C ASP A 75 -14.69 -20.60 10.02
N SER A 76 -14.79 -19.68 9.05
CA SER A 76 -15.12 -18.26 9.26
C SER A 76 -15.87 -17.68 8.06
N ASP A 77 -16.69 -16.68 8.32
CA ASP A 77 -17.33 -15.89 7.26
C ASP A 77 -16.43 -14.81 6.66
N HIS A 78 -15.16 -14.76 7.08
CA HIS A 78 -14.21 -13.79 6.58
C HIS A 78 -13.56 -14.24 5.27
N ALA A 79 -13.30 -13.25 4.42
CA ALA A 79 -12.49 -13.42 3.21
C ALA A 79 -11.37 -12.38 3.19
N ILE A 80 -10.22 -12.79 2.69
CA ILE A 80 -9.07 -11.92 2.47
C ILE A 80 -9.03 -11.59 0.99
N LYS A 81 -9.29 -10.34 0.64
CA LYS A 81 -9.25 -9.85 -0.73
C LYS A 81 -7.82 -9.42 -1.06
N VAL A 82 -7.29 -9.94 -2.15
CA VAL A 82 -5.97 -9.59 -2.68
C VAL A 82 -6.08 -9.15 -4.13
N PHE A 83 -5.24 -8.20 -4.52
CA PHE A 83 -5.05 -7.84 -5.91
C PHE A 83 -3.72 -8.42 -6.41
N THR A 84 -3.75 -9.02 -7.60
CA THR A 84 -2.54 -9.53 -8.24
C THR A 84 -2.50 -9.17 -9.72
N THR A 85 -1.33 -8.80 -10.21
CA THR A 85 -1.05 -8.63 -11.64
C THR A 85 -0.71 -9.96 -12.33
N ARG A 86 -0.53 -11.03 -11.56
CA ARG A 86 -0.15 -12.37 -12.04
C ARG A 86 -1.12 -13.44 -11.53
N PRO A 87 -2.40 -13.43 -11.96
CA PRO A 87 -3.38 -14.42 -11.52
C PRO A 87 -3.01 -15.85 -11.93
N ASP A 88 -2.20 -16.02 -12.95
CA ASP A 88 -1.65 -17.30 -13.41
C ASP A 88 -0.79 -18.01 -12.35
N THR A 89 -0.21 -17.27 -11.40
CA THR A 89 0.64 -17.83 -10.33
C THR A 89 -0.12 -18.30 -9.10
N LEU A 90 -1.42 -18.04 -9.02
CA LEU A 90 -2.25 -18.36 -7.84
C LEU A 90 -2.25 -19.84 -7.47
N TYR A 91 -2.15 -20.73 -8.44
CA TYR A 91 -2.11 -22.18 -8.23
C TYR A 91 -0.84 -22.65 -7.48
N GLY A 92 0.18 -21.82 -7.44
CA GLY A 92 1.40 -22.06 -6.66
C GLY A 92 1.37 -21.47 -5.24
N ALA A 93 0.30 -20.77 -4.85
CA ALA A 93 0.20 -20.16 -3.53
C ALA A 93 0.02 -21.22 -2.44
N MET A 94 0.98 -21.35 -1.54
CA MET A 94 1.01 -22.35 -0.47
C MET A 94 0.68 -21.76 0.90
N PHE A 95 0.85 -20.46 1.08
CA PHE A 95 0.60 -19.74 2.33
C PHE A 95 0.23 -18.29 2.06
N MET A 96 -0.34 -17.65 3.08
CA MET A 96 -0.69 -16.24 3.06
C MET A 96 -0.18 -15.57 4.33
N VAL A 97 0.38 -14.37 4.18
CA VAL A 97 0.86 -13.56 5.30
C VAL A 97 0.05 -12.26 5.35
N LEU A 98 -0.42 -11.93 6.54
CA LEU A 98 -1.08 -10.65 6.80
C LEU A 98 -0.13 -9.73 7.58
N ALA A 99 -0.21 -8.43 7.30
CA ALA A 99 0.50 -7.44 8.12
C ALA A 99 -0.07 -7.44 9.56
N PRO A 100 0.76 -7.17 10.58
CA PRO A 100 0.29 -7.11 11.98
C PRO A 100 -0.85 -6.11 12.16
N GLU A 101 -0.85 -5.01 11.42
CA GLU A 101 -1.83 -3.95 11.47
C GLU A 101 -3.14 -4.29 10.72
N HIS A 102 -3.18 -5.40 9.99
CA HIS A 102 -4.37 -5.76 9.23
C HIS A 102 -5.54 -6.08 10.16
N PRO A 103 -6.76 -5.58 9.91
CA PRO A 103 -7.90 -5.73 10.83
C PRO A 103 -8.27 -7.18 11.16
N LEU A 104 -7.96 -8.13 10.28
CA LEU A 104 -8.19 -9.55 10.50
C LEU A 104 -7.11 -10.22 11.34
N THR A 105 -5.90 -9.65 11.44
CA THR A 105 -4.80 -10.27 12.18
C THR A 105 -5.18 -10.46 13.64
N LEU A 106 -5.63 -9.40 14.31
CA LEU A 106 -6.09 -9.48 15.70
C LEU A 106 -7.30 -10.41 15.91
N LYS A 107 -8.17 -10.54 14.89
CA LYS A 107 -9.34 -11.42 15.00
C LYS A 107 -8.98 -12.89 14.84
N LEU A 108 -8.02 -13.18 13.98
CA LEU A 108 -7.60 -14.54 13.66
C LEU A 108 -6.55 -15.08 14.64
N SER A 109 -5.79 -14.21 15.31
CA SER A 109 -4.79 -14.59 16.30
C SER A 109 -5.36 -14.85 17.70
N ARG A 110 -6.56 -14.34 18.00
CA ARG A 110 -7.19 -14.52 19.32
C ARG A 110 -7.33 -15.98 19.69
N GLY A 111 -6.81 -16.33 20.89
CA GLY A 111 -6.83 -17.69 21.41
C GLY A 111 -5.76 -18.62 20.83
N THR A 112 -4.81 -18.10 20.07
CA THR A 112 -3.62 -18.82 19.61
C THR A 112 -2.43 -18.51 20.52
N GLU A 113 -1.39 -19.38 20.51
CA GLU A 113 -0.15 -19.14 21.29
C GLU A 113 0.63 -17.88 20.87
N GLN A 114 0.19 -17.20 19.81
CA GLN A 114 0.85 -16.03 19.22
C GLN A 114 0.04 -14.74 19.39
N GLU A 115 -0.89 -14.72 20.33
CA GLU A 115 -1.69 -13.53 20.66
C GLU A 115 -0.87 -12.41 21.32
#